data_a2934b6b2a387178564e88d6d73848a8
#
_entry.id   a2934b6b2a387178564e88d6d73848a8
#
_cell.length_a   1.000
_cell.length_b   1.000
_cell.length_c   1.000
_cell.angle_alpha   90.00
_cell.angle_beta   90.00
_cell.angle_gamma   90.00
#
_symmetry.space_group_name_H-M   'P 1'
#
loop_
_entity.id
_entity.type
_entity.pdbx_description
1 polymer ?
#
loop_
_entity_poly.entity_id
_entity_poly.type
_entity_poly.pdbx_seq_one_letter_code
_entity_poly.pdbx_strand_id
1 'polypeptide(L)'
;MLQDAVSHTLRFAALVLLLGAAAGPARGDDAAVLTSQTETLKPYPAVRYFCSPAAESPAPEQLFGNPEAWPWRATGNEMANLGFTADHCWFHLTVRNQDNAENEWRLVVNYALLGQLDTYVLTSDGERLAHFSAGMDSAFNERASAEATPSFPLNLPPGEQRELYLKVVSPHSIQLPLELMSNPAFQSATLAH
;
A
#
# COMPACT_ATOMS: atom_id res chain seq x y z
N MET A 1 -86.76 -14.21 -3.97
CA MET A 1 -86.54 -14.32 -2.55
C MET A 1 -85.07 -14.43 -2.39
N LEU A 2 -84.59 -13.45 -1.84
CA LEU A 2 -83.27 -12.93 -1.56
C LEU A 2 -82.08 -13.88 -1.73
N GLN A 3 -81.21 -13.50 -2.65
CA GLN A 3 -79.87 -14.00 -2.83
C GLN A 3 -78.88 -13.06 -2.20
N ASP A 4 -78.17 -13.53 -1.20
CA ASP A 4 -77.08 -12.78 -0.63
C ASP A 4 -75.81 -13.08 -1.42
N ALA A 5 -75.29 -12.06 -2.05
CA ALA A 5 -74.02 -12.06 -2.73
C ALA A 5 -72.87 -11.81 -1.71
N VAL A 6 -72.07 -12.85 -1.47
CA VAL A 6 -70.86 -12.72 -0.66
C VAL A 6 -69.71 -12.26 -1.56
N SER A 7 -69.30 -11.01 -1.36
CA SER A 7 -68.13 -10.40 -2.02
C SER A 7 -66.86 -10.91 -1.37
N HIS A 8 -66.09 -11.73 -2.06
CA HIS A 8 -64.71 -12.05 -1.68
C HIS A 8 -63.76 -10.94 -2.15
N THR A 9 -63.40 -10.08 -1.24
CA THR A 9 -62.29 -9.12 -1.47
C THR A 9 -60.96 -9.81 -1.28
N LEU A 10 -60.30 -10.12 -2.41
CA LEU A 10 -58.95 -10.62 -2.43
C LEU A 10 -57.97 -9.47 -2.05
N ARG A 11 -57.41 -9.54 -0.85
CA ARG A 11 -56.32 -8.65 -0.43
C ARG A 11 -54.99 -9.17 -0.96
N PHE A 12 -54.47 -8.59 -1.99
CA PHE A 12 -53.07 -8.78 -2.42
C PHE A 12 -52.20 -8.06 -1.42
N ALA A 13 -51.54 -8.79 -0.54
CA ALA A 13 -50.45 -8.29 0.24
C ALA A 13 -49.22 -8.26 -0.64
N ALA A 14 -48.83 -7.08 -1.12
CA ALA A 14 -47.56 -6.86 -1.82
C ALA A 14 -46.44 -6.98 -0.78
N LEU A 15 -45.69 -8.07 -0.79
CA LEU A 15 -44.50 -8.28 -0.04
C LEU A 15 -43.37 -7.48 -0.73
N VAL A 16 -43.10 -6.27 -0.25
CA VAL A 16 -41.95 -5.48 -0.69
C VAL A 16 -40.71 -6.07 -0.01
N LEU A 17 -39.98 -6.90 -0.74
CA LEU A 17 -38.62 -7.32 -0.35
C LEU A 17 -37.70 -6.09 -0.46
N LEU A 18 -37.45 -5.42 0.64
CA LEU A 18 -36.32 -4.49 0.78
C LEU A 18 -35.03 -5.32 0.70
N LEU A 19 -34.41 -5.41 -0.47
CA LEU A 19 -33.01 -5.76 -0.58
C LEU A 19 -32.21 -4.63 0.09
N GLY A 20 -31.90 -4.82 1.37
CA GLY A 20 -30.88 -4.03 2.04
C GLY A 20 -29.55 -4.33 1.39
N ALA A 21 -29.12 -3.50 0.46
CA ALA A 21 -27.73 -3.43 0.05
C ALA A 21 -26.94 -3.10 1.33
N ALA A 22 -26.30 -4.11 1.90
CA ALA A 22 -25.27 -3.89 2.91
C ALA A 22 -24.17 -3.09 2.20
N ALA A 23 -24.21 -1.77 2.36
CA ALA A 23 -23.05 -0.93 2.06
C ALA A 23 -21.95 -1.43 3.00
N GLY A 24 -21.04 -2.24 2.46
CA GLY A 24 -19.78 -2.53 3.13
C GLY A 24 -19.13 -1.18 3.47
N PRO A 25 -18.30 -1.11 4.52
CA PRO A 25 -17.60 0.11 4.86
C PRO A 25 -16.95 0.61 3.57
N ALA A 26 -17.28 1.84 3.17
CA ALA A 26 -16.61 2.51 2.08
C ALA A 26 -15.12 2.49 2.48
N ARG A 27 -14.31 1.65 1.82
CA ARG A 27 -12.87 1.79 1.88
C ARG A 27 -12.60 3.17 1.33
N GLY A 28 -12.28 4.10 2.23
CA GLY A 28 -11.74 5.37 1.82
C GLY A 28 -10.61 5.07 0.84
N ASP A 29 -10.48 5.87 -0.16
CA ASP A 29 -9.46 5.76 -1.20
C ASP A 29 -8.09 6.07 -0.54
N ASP A 30 -7.58 5.14 0.26
CA ASP A 30 -6.35 5.27 1.05
C ASP A 30 -5.10 5.16 0.16
N ALA A 31 -5.22 5.45 -1.13
CA ALA A 31 -4.12 5.47 -2.05
C ALA A 31 -3.33 6.79 -1.97
N ALA A 32 -2.01 6.69 -2.03
CA ALA A 32 -1.17 7.85 -2.29
C ALA A 32 -1.33 8.27 -3.76
N VAL A 33 -1.83 9.48 -4.01
CA VAL A 33 -2.14 9.96 -5.35
C VAL A 33 -1.05 10.87 -5.86
N LEU A 34 -0.46 10.53 -7.00
CA LEU A 34 0.53 11.31 -7.72
C LEU A 34 -0.16 12.11 -8.82
N THR A 35 0.19 13.38 -8.95
CA THR A 35 -0.38 14.31 -9.94
C THR A 35 0.72 15.07 -10.66
N SER A 36 0.40 15.82 -11.69
CA SER A 36 1.33 16.68 -12.41
C SER A 36 1.98 17.79 -11.55
N GLN A 37 1.47 18.01 -10.35
CA GLN A 37 2.04 18.96 -9.39
C GLN A 37 2.86 18.27 -8.30
N THR A 38 2.94 16.94 -8.33
CA THR A 38 3.68 16.18 -7.33
C THR A 38 5.15 16.11 -7.69
N GLU A 39 5.98 16.86 -7.02
CA GLU A 39 7.42 16.69 -7.04
C GLU A 39 7.87 15.67 -5.99
N THR A 40 7.38 15.82 -4.76
CA THR A 40 7.62 14.91 -3.63
C THR A 40 6.34 14.78 -2.83
N LEU A 41 5.97 13.54 -2.50
CA LEU A 41 4.81 13.20 -1.68
C LEU A 41 5.23 12.29 -0.52
N LYS A 42 4.90 12.67 0.71
CA LYS A 42 4.93 11.77 1.85
C LYS A 42 3.62 10.98 1.87
N PRO A 43 3.64 9.65 1.69
CA PRO A 43 2.42 8.89 1.40
C PRO A 43 1.54 8.60 2.62
N TYR A 44 1.74 9.30 3.73
CA TYR A 44 0.88 9.17 4.92
C TYR A 44 -0.43 9.94 4.70
N PRO A 45 -1.57 9.42 5.08
CA PRO A 45 -1.90 8.22 5.88
C PRO A 45 -2.10 6.92 5.08
N ALA A 46 -1.75 6.85 3.79
CA ALA A 46 -1.98 5.68 2.95
C ALA A 46 -1.16 4.43 3.37
N VAL A 47 -0.18 4.59 4.27
CA VAL A 47 0.69 3.51 4.71
C VAL A 47 0.04 2.69 5.82
N ARG A 48 0.04 1.37 5.66
CA ARG A 48 -0.36 0.40 6.70
C ARG A 48 0.82 -0.49 7.06
N TYR A 49 0.83 -1.06 8.24
CA TYR A 49 1.86 -2.00 8.67
C TYR A 49 1.33 -3.06 9.64
N PHE A 50 2.07 -4.14 9.78
CA PHE A 50 2.02 -5.06 10.92
C PHE A 50 3.39 -5.67 11.16
N CYS A 51 3.63 -6.14 12.37
CA CYS A 51 4.84 -6.88 12.74
C CYS A 51 4.44 -8.22 13.34
N SER A 52 5.28 -9.23 13.14
CA SER A 52 5.11 -10.56 13.73
C SER A 52 6.46 -11.16 14.02
N PRO A 53 6.55 -12.11 15.00
CA PRO A 53 7.76 -12.90 15.21
C PRO A 53 8.25 -13.53 13.90
N ALA A 54 9.56 -13.69 13.76
CA ALA A 54 10.15 -14.21 12.53
C ALA A 54 9.53 -15.55 12.06
N ALA A 55 9.19 -16.44 13.00
CA ALA A 55 8.58 -17.74 12.71
C ALA A 55 7.12 -17.63 12.20
N GLU A 56 6.44 -16.51 12.48
CA GLU A 56 5.05 -16.24 12.12
C GLU A 56 4.94 -15.25 10.95
N SER A 57 6.08 -14.69 10.52
CA SER A 57 6.09 -13.74 9.41
C SER A 57 5.76 -14.43 8.09
N PRO A 58 4.78 -13.94 7.32
CA PRO A 58 4.42 -14.58 6.07
C PRO A 58 5.57 -14.54 5.05
N ALA A 59 5.60 -15.58 4.21
CA ALA A 59 6.33 -15.49 2.97
C ALA A 59 5.64 -14.48 2.03
N PRO A 60 6.39 -13.81 1.13
CA PRO A 60 5.82 -12.84 0.20
C PRO A 60 4.59 -13.34 -0.55
N GLU A 61 4.63 -14.56 -1.08
CA GLU A 61 3.55 -15.16 -1.86
C GLU A 61 2.27 -15.41 -1.03
N GLN A 62 2.43 -15.73 0.26
CA GLN A 62 1.29 -15.88 1.18
C GLN A 62 0.63 -14.54 1.46
N LEU A 63 1.46 -13.50 1.66
CA LEU A 63 0.98 -12.14 1.91
C LEU A 63 0.22 -11.61 0.69
N PHE A 64 0.83 -11.71 -0.50
CA PHE A 64 0.24 -11.18 -1.74
C PHE A 64 -1.01 -11.94 -2.16
N GLY A 65 -1.06 -13.24 -1.89
CA GLY A 65 -2.22 -14.09 -2.22
C GLY A 65 -3.47 -13.79 -1.37
N ASN A 66 -3.30 -13.28 -0.16
CA ASN A 66 -4.41 -12.92 0.73
C ASN A 66 -4.03 -11.75 1.66
N PRO A 67 -3.86 -10.54 1.13
CA PRO A 67 -3.39 -9.41 1.90
C PRO A 67 -4.33 -9.01 3.05
N GLU A 68 -5.63 -9.23 2.89
CA GLU A 68 -6.63 -8.86 3.91
C GLU A 68 -6.67 -9.82 5.12
N ALA A 69 -5.97 -10.94 5.07
CA ALA A 69 -5.89 -11.88 6.20
C ALA A 69 -4.95 -11.39 7.31
N TRP A 70 -4.16 -10.36 7.06
CA TRP A 70 -3.14 -9.88 7.98
C TRP A 70 -3.62 -8.69 8.83
N PRO A 71 -3.11 -8.52 10.07
CA PRO A 71 -3.63 -7.54 11.01
C PRO A 71 -3.06 -6.14 10.75
N TRP A 72 -3.34 -5.58 9.58
CA TRP A 72 -2.87 -4.26 9.18
C TRP A 72 -3.33 -3.16 10.14
N ARG A 73 -2.43 -2.23 10.42
CA ARG A 73 -2.66 -1.02 11.21
C ARG A 73 -2.23 0.19 10.39
N ALA A 74 -3.00 1.26 10.41
CA ALA A 74 -2.60 2.52 9.80
C ALA A 74 -1.44 3.17 10.56
N THR A 75 -0.51 3.80 9.85
CA THR A 75 0.54 4.63 10.48
C THR A 75 -0.01 5.97 10.97
N GLY A 76 -1.19 6.38 10.51
CA GLY A 76 -1.73 7.71 10.73
C GLY A 76 -1.10 8.74 9.78
N ASN A 77 -0.94 9.96 10.24
CA ASN A 77 -0.44 11.07 9.41
C ASN A 77 1.09 11.23 9.45
N GLU A 78 1.78 10.34 10.12
CA GLU A 78 3.23 10.41 10.33
C GLU A 78 3.92 9.13 9.86
N MET A 79 5.24 9.20 9.71
CA MET A 79 6.05 8.01 9.41
C MET A 79 5.91 6.95 10.51
N ALA A 80 6.03 5.69 10.12
CA ALA A 80 6.15 4.61 11.08
C ALA A 80 7.46 4.74 11.85
N ASN A 81 7.36 4.80 13.17
CA ASN A 81 8.47 4.72 14.10
C ASN A 81 8.15 3.64 15.14
N LEU A 82 8.72 2.46 14.94
CA LEU A 82 8.40 1.27 15.73
C LEU A 82 9.43 1.01 16.83
N GLY A 83 10.49 1.82 16.89
CA GLY A 83 11.59 1.60 17.84
C GLY A 83 12.35 0.30 17.56
N PHE A 84 12.90 -0.29 18.60
CA PHE A 84 13.62 -1.56 18.53
C PHE A 84 12.64 -2.72 18.62
N THR A 85 12.69 -3.63 17.67
CA THR A 85 11.95 -4.90 17.70
C THR A 85 12.73 -5.99 16.99
N ALA A 86 12.57 -7.23 17.45
CA ALA A 86 13.11 -8.42 16.79
C ALA A 86 12.12 -8.99 15.76
N ASP A 87 10.94 -8.41 15.66
CA ASP A 87 9.90 -8.84 14.73
C ASP A 87 10.25 -8.48 13.29
N HIS A 88 9.71 -9.24 12.36
CA HIS A 88 9.64 -8.87 10.96
C HIS A 88 8.43 -7.96 10.73
N CYS A 89 8.67 -6.79 10.18
CA CYS A 89 7.61 -5.82 9.93
C CYS A 89 7.32 -5.69 8.44
N TRP A 90 6.04 -5.80 8.07
CA TRP A 90 5.54 -5.56 6.74
C TRP A 90 4.82 -4.23 6.67
N PHE A 91 5.09 -3.49 5.60
CA PHE A 91 4.42 -2.24 5.27
C PHE A 91 3.76 -2.38 3.91
N HIS A 92 2.63 -1.72 3.75
CA HIS A 92 1.88 -1.71 2.51
C HIS A 92 1.38 -0.31 2.22
N LEU A 93 1.43 0.08 0.96
CA LEU A 93 0.77 1.27 0.45
C LEU A 93 0.34 1.07 -1.00
N THR A 94 -0.79 1.64 -1.33
CA THR A 94 -1.29 1.74 -2.70
C THR A 94 -0.87 3.09 -3.26
N VAL A 95 -0.33 3.11 -4.48
CA VAL A 95 0.05 4.34 -5.20
C VAL A 95 -0.71 4.41 -6.50
N ARG A 96 -1.37 5.53 -6.78
CA ARG A 96 -2.11 5.79 -8.02
C ARG A 96 -1.52 6.98 -8.75
N ASN A 97 -1.26 6.84 -10.04
CA ASN A 97 -0.80 7.92 -10.88
C ASN A 97 -1.98 8.60 -11.58
N GLN A 98 -2.22 9.86 -11.25
CA GLN A 98 -3.17 10.75 -11.94
C GLN A 98 -2.45 11.81 -12.78
N ASP A 99 -1.13 11.75 -12.89
CA ASP A 99 -0.40 12.55 -13.87
C ASP A 99 -0.68 12.02 -15.28
N ASN A 100 -0.69 12.90 -16.27
CA ASN A 100 -0.95 12.55 -17.67
C ASN A 100 0.34 12.33 -18.49
N ALA A 101 1.50 12.66 -17.95
CA ALA A 101 2.76 12.67 -18.66
C ALA A 101 3.86 11.88 -17.94
N GLU A 102 3.98 12.02 -16.61
CA GLU A 102 5.04 11.36 -15.85
C GLU A 102 4.68 9.90 -15.56
N ASN A 103 5.58 8.99 -15.85
CA ASN A 103 5.45 7.56 -15.59
C ASN A 103 6.63 7.00 -14.76
N GLU A 104 7.67 7.77 -14.57
CA GLU A 104 8.86 7.37 -13.83
C GLU A 104 8.92 8.05 -12.48
N TRP A 105 8.62 7.28 -11.46
CA TRP A 105 8.62 7.73 -10.07
C TRP A 105 9.70 7.00 -9.28
N ARG A 106 9.97 7.49 -8.09
CA ARG A 106 10.87 6.86 -7.14
C ARG A 106 10.22 6.73 -5.78
N LEU A 107 10.35 5.55 -5.19
CA LEU A 107 10.13 5.36 -3.76
C LEU A 107 11.46 5.54 -3.04
N VAL A 108 11.54 6.52 -2.16
CA VAL A 108 12.73 6.83 -1.38
C VAL A 108 12.46 6.52 0.09
N VAL A 109 13.39 5.82 0.75
CA VAL A 109 13.35 5.53 2.17
C VAL A 109 14.47 6.33 2.83
N ASN A 110 14.16 7.49 3.38
CA ASN A 110 15.13 8.43 3.96
C ASN A 110 15.69 7.96 5.31
N TYR A 111 16.11 6.69 5.39
CA TYR A 111 16.72 6.10 6.56
C TYR A 111 17.71 4.99 6.20
N ALA A 112 18.99 5.26 6.39
CA ALA A 112 20.07 4.38 5.96
C ALA A 112 20.38 3.22 6.94
N LEU A 113 19.82 3.24 8.16
CA LEU A 113 20.19 2.31 9.23
C LEU A 113 19.25 1.10 9.34
N LEU A 114 18.51 0.76 8.30
CA LEU A 114 17.75 -0.48 8.26
C LEU A 114 18.68 -1.67 8.00
N GLY A 115 18.48 -2.77 8.71
CA GLY A 115 19.26 -4.00 8.53
C GLY A 115 18.97 -4.60 7.16
N GLN A 116 17.75 -5.04 6.93
CA GLN A 116 17.25 -5.56 5.65
C GLN A 116 15.95 -4.85 5.27
N LEU A 117 15.87 -4.45 4.03
CA LEU A 117 14.68 -3.87 3.41
C LEU A 117 14.43 -4.55 2.07
N ASP A 118 13.35 -5.31 1.97
CA ASP A 118 12.86 -5.88 0.71
C ASP A 118 11.62 -5.11 0.25
N THR A 119 11.65 -4.62 -0.97
CA THR A 119 10.56 -3.86 -1.58
C THR A 119 10.00 -4.62 -2.77
N TYR A 120 8.70 -4.86 -2.76
CA TYR A 120 7.97 -5.54 -3.82
C TYR A 120 6.99 -4.59 -4.47
N VAL A 121 6.98 -4.58 -5.80
CA VAL A 121 6.06 -3.78 -6.62
C VAL A 121 5.12 -4.73 -7.35
N LEU A 122 3.83 -4.59 -7.12
CA LEU A 122 2.79 -5.41 -7.74
C LEU A 122 1.82 -4.55 -8.55
N THR A 123 1.17 -5.18 -9.53
CA THR A 123 -0.03 -4.61 -10.15
C THR A 123 -1.20 -4.62 -9.16
N SER A 124 -2.28 -3.93 -9.49
CA SER A 124 -3.55 -4.00 -8.74
C SER A 124 -4.14 -5.41 -8.66
N ASP A 125 -3.79 -6.27 -9.62
CA ASP A 125 -4.26 -7.67 -9.69
C ASP A 125 -3.34 -8.64 -8.94
N GLY A 126 -2.28 -8.13 -8.30
CA GLY A 126 -1.36 -8.91 -7.48
C GLY A 126 -0.20 -9.57 -8.26
N GLU A 127 -0.01 -9.26 -9.53
CA GLU A 127 1.17 -9.70 -10.29
C GLU A 127 2.42 -8.93 -9.83
N ARG A 128 3.48 -9.65 -9.48
CA ARG A 128 4.73 -9.04 -9.06
C ARG A 128 5.53 -8.54 -10.27
N LEU A 129 5.72 -7.24 -10.34
CA LEU A 129 6.48 -6.58 -11.41
C LEU A 129 7.97 -6.44 -11.06
N ALA A 130 8.30 -6.21 -9.78
CA ALA A 130 9.67 -6.02 -9.35
C ALA A 130 9.87 -6.43 -7.88
N HIS A 131 11.14 -6.74 -7.55
CA HIS A 131 11.62 -6.94 -6.18
C HIS A 131 13.00 -6.30 -6.07
N PHE A 132 13.19 -5.52 -5.03
CA PHE A 132 14.44 -4.85 -4.71
C PHE A 132 14.83 -5.16 -3.28
N SER A 133 16.12 -5.38 -3.04
CA SER A 133 16.69 -5.53 -1.69
C SER A 133 17.65 -4.40 -1.41
N ALA A 134 17.62 -3.91 -0.17
CA ALA A 134 18.50 -2.86 0.34
C ALA A 134 18.72 -3.07 1.84
N GLY A 135 19.50 -2.16 2.44
CA GLY A 135 19.81 -2.18 3.86
C GLY A 135 21.27 -2.50 4.16
N MET A 136 21.64 -2.38 5.43
CA MET A 136 23.05 -2.55 5.87
C MET A 136 23.55 -3.98 5.69
N ASP A 137 22.65 -4.97 5.82
CA ASP A 137 22.98 -6.39 5.74
C ASP A 137 23.02 -6.91 4.30
N SER A 138 22.58 -6.08 3.31
CA SER A 138 22.63 -6.43 1.89
C SER A 138 24.04 -6.23 1.33
N ALA A 139 24.51 -7.20 0.53
CA ALA A 139 25.79 -7.06 -0.16
C ALA A 139 25.75 -5.83 -1.09
N PHE A 140 26.87 -5.13 -1.21
CA PHE A 140 26.95 -3.87 -1.99
C PHE A 140 26.48 -4.03 -3.44
N ASN A 141 26.76 -5.18 -4.05
CA ASN A 141 26.36 -5.54 -5.42
C ASN A 141 24.87 -5.92 -5.56
N GLU A 142 24.17 -6.16 -4.44
CA GLU A 142 22.74 -6.51 -4.41
C GLU A 142 21.85 -5.31 -4.10
N ARG A 143 22.46 -4.18 -3.71
CA ARG A 143 21.71 -2.96 -3.40
C ARG A 143 21.09 -2.36 -4.65
N ALA A 144 19.84 -1.99 -4.56
CA ALA A 144 19.09 -1.35 -5.64
C ALA A 144 19.64 0.03 -6.04
N SER A 145 20.43 0.66 -5.17
CA SER A 145 21.13 1.91 -5.45
C SER A 145 22.49 1.93 -4.75
N ALA A 146 23.47 2.60 -5.38
CA ALA A 146 24.78 2.86 -4.78
C ALA A 146 24.74 3.99 -3.73
N GLU A 147 23.59 4.62 -3.57
CA GLU A 147 23.36 5.72 -2.66
C GLU A 147 23.24 5.24 -1.21
N ALA A 148 23.61 6.08 -0.25
CA ALA A 148 23.50 5.77 1.16
C ALA A 148 22.03 5.61 1.61
N THR A 149 21.10 6.24 0.92
CA THR A 149 19.66 6.20 1.18
C THR A 149 18.98 5.27 0.19
N PRO A 150 18.28 4.21 0.62
CA PRO A 150 17.58 3.31 -0.29
C PRO A 150 16.56 4.04 -1.17
N SER A 151 16.67 3.85 -2.47
CA SER A 151 15.72 4.37 -3.45
C SER A 151 15.40 3.32 -4.51
N PHE A 152 14.12 3.23 -4.90
CA PHE A 152 13.63 2.20 -5.82
C PHE A 152 12.90 2.84 -6.99
N PRO A 153 13.21 2.44 -8.23
CA PRO A 153 12.47 2.90 -9.39
C PRO A 153 11.04 2.35 -9.35
N LEU A 154 10.08 3.20 -9.64
CA LEU A 154 8.67 2.86 -9.72
C LEU A 154 8.12 3.30 -11.08
N ASN A 155 7.99 2.33 -11.99
CA ASN A 155 7.28 2.55 -13.24
C ASN A 155 5.78 2.47 -12.98
N LEU A 156 5.13 3.61 -13.10
CA LEU A 156 3.70 3.77 -12.85
C LEU A 156 3.08 4.65 -13.94
N PRO A 157 2.61 4.04 -15.04
CA PRO A 157 1.98 4.77 -16.13
C PRO A 157 0.77 5.60 -15.69
N PRO A 158 0.42 6.66 -16.43
CA PRO A 158 -0.78 7.45 -16.20
C PRO A 158 -2.05 6.61 -16.07
N GLY A 159 -2.83 6.87 -15.03
CA GLY A 159 -4.08 6.17 -14.73
C GLY A 159 -3.91 4.81 -14.04
N GLU A 160 -2.69 4.29 -13.93
CA GLU A 160 -2.43 3.00 -13.28
C GLU A 160 -2.21 3.12 -11.77
N GLN A 161 -2.25 1.97 -11.13
CA GLN A 161 -2.04 1.79 -9.70
C GLN A 161 -1.01 0.69 -9.46
N ARG A 162 -0.25 0.83 -8.38
CA ARG A 162 0.68 -0.20 -7.87
C ARG A 162 0.42 -0.46 -6.40
N GLU A 163 0.58 -1.72 -6.03
CA GLU A 163 0.64 -2.15 -4.65
C GLU A 163 2.10 -2.31 -4.26
N LEU A 164 2.53 -1.58 -3.24
CA LEU A 164 3.89 -1.64 -2.73
C LEU A 164 3.90 -2.34 -1.38
N TYR A 165 4.73 -3.38 -1.26
CA TYR A 165 4.96 -4.08 -0.01
C TYR A 165 6.43 -3.95 0.35
N LEU A 166 6.70 -3.55 1.59
CA LEU A 166 8.05 -3.45 2.11
C LEU A 166 8.18 -4.36 3.34
N LYS A 167 9.17 -5.25 3.31
CA LYS A 167 9.54 -6.06 4.46
C LYS A 167 10.78 -5.47 5.11
N VAL A 168 10.70 -5.19 6.40
CA VAL A 168 11.81 -4.65 7.18
C VAL A 168 12.18 -5.63 8.27
N VAL A 169 13.46 -5.98 8.33
CA VAL A 169 14.07 -6.72 9.43
C VAL A 169 15.30 -5.94 9.88
N SER A 170 15.35 -5.53 11.14
CA SER A 170 16.45 -4.69 11.59
C SER A 170 16.81 -4.96 13.05
N PRO A 171 18.11 -5.12 13.35
CA PRO A 171 18.59 -5.12 14.74
C PRO A 171 18.58 -3.72 15.36
N HIS A 172 18.31 -2.68 14.54
CA HIS A 172 18.24 -1.29 14.94
C HIS A 172 16.80 -0.82 15.05
N SER A 173 16.60 0.43 15.47
CA SER A 173 15.27 1.06 15.47
C SER A 173 14.69 1.05 14.06
N ILE A 174 13.44 0.61 13.92
CA ILE A 174 12.70 0.66 12.67
C ILE A 174 12.01 2.02 12.56
N GLN A 175 12.53 2.84 11.65
CA GLN A 175 11.91 4.08 11.21
C GLN A 175 11.76 3.98 9.68
N LEU A 176 10.58 4.30 9.17
CA LEU A 176 10.31 4.18 7.74
C LEU A 176 9.78 5.50 7.15
N PRO A 177 10.66 6.51 7.02
CA PRO A 177 10.31 7.75 6.35
C PRO A 177 10.27 7.53 4.84
N LEU A 178 9.04 7.43 4.29
CA LEU A 178 8.78 7.20 2.88
C LEU A 178 8.52 8.51 2.16
N GLU A 179 9.07 8.63 0.96
CA GLU A 179 8.79 9.68 0.00
C GLU A 179 8.59 9.09 -1.40
N LEU A 180 7.56 9.54 -2.09
CA LEU A 180 7.35 9.29 -3.51
C LEU A 180 7.78 10.54 -4.26
N MET A 181 8.75 10.41 -5.16
CA MET A 181 9.33 11.54 -5.89
C MET A 181 9.16 11.33 -7.39
N SER A 182 8.89 12.40 -8.11
CA SER A 182 9.03 12.39 -9.56
C SER A 182 10.51 12.19 -9.92
N ASN A 183 10.79 11.57 -11.08
CA ASN A 183 12.18 11.34 -11.49
C ASN A 183 13.00 12.64 -11.61
N PRO A 184 12.47 13.74 -12.16
CA PRO A 184 13.18 15.02 -12.16
C PRO A 184 13.50 15.58 -10.76
N ALA A 185 12.56 15.48 -9.82
CA ALA A 185 12.77 15.93 -8.45
C ALA A 185 13.85 15.11 -7.73
N PHE A 186 13.83 13.79 -7.93
CA PHE A 186 14.85 12.89 -7.38
C PHE A 186 16.26 13.23 -7.92
N GLN A 187 16.39 13.41 -9.24
CA GLN A 187 17.67 13.78 -9.85
C GLN A 187 18.18 15.12 -9.31
N SER A 188 17.30 16.11 -9.16
CA SER A 188 17.66 17.43 -8.61
C SER A 188 18.12 17.31 -7.16
N ALA A 189 17.47 16.50 -6.34
CA ALA A 189 17.85 16.27 -4.94
C ALA A 189 19.22 15.57 -4.83
N THR A 190 19.50 14.60 -5.70
CA THR A 190 20.78 13.86 -5.72
C THR A 190 21.95 14.73 -6.15
N LEU A 191 21.74 15.69 -7.05
CA LEU A 191 22.79 16.62 -7.52
C LEU A 191 23.11 17.71 -6.50
N ALA A 192 22.25 17.94 -5.51
CA ALA A 192 22.43 18.97 -4.49
C ALA A 192 23.28 18.51 -3.27
N HIS A 193 23.70 17.23 -3.24
CA HIS A 193 24.56 16.63 -2.22
C HIS A 193 25.93 16.28 -2.76
#